data_a3f50134be913c72db95151758869936
#
_entry.id   a3f50134be913c72db95151758869936
#
_cell.length_a   1.000
_cell.length_b   1.000
_cell.length_c   1.000
_cell.angle_alpha   90.00
_cell.angle_beta   90.00
_cell.angle_gamma   90.00
#
_symmetry.space_group_name_H-M   'P 1'
#
loop_
_entity.id
_entity.type
_entity.pdbx_description
1 polymer ?
#
loop_
_entity_poly.entity_id
_entity_poly.type
_entity_poly.pdbx_seq_one_letter_code
_entity_poly.pdbx_strand_id
1 'polypeptide(L)'
;SRIIHPSIGFAAGIVSATVGFTAPAVLAAMALGSYLSAVAQGLDQTLIAAIVILGFHGLHMISIKWGIKFQDGSTTIKIGLILIFIAFGLFMEAPQAISIWPKVGDGAVLLSSGFAVSLVWVSYAYTGWNSAVYVAGEIHDPKQNISRSMLLGTAFVMVLYVLLNYVFLYSTPTDAIVGQVEVGYISGIRIFGEMGAKIIGLGIS
;
A
#
# COMPACT_ATOMS: atom_id res chain seq x y z
N SER A 1 -16.81 -19.89 -12.35
CA SER A 1 -16.57 -21.13 -13.09
C SER A 1 -17.84 -21.73 -13.72
N ARG A 2 -19.02 -21.59 -13.10
CA ARG A 2 -20.29 -22.07 -13.66
C ARG A 2 -20.80 -21.23 -14.85
N ILE A 3 -20.33 -19.99 -14.99
CA ILE A 3 -20.80 -19.03 -16.01
C ILE A 3 -20.09 -19.24 -17.36
N ILE A 4 -18.78 -19.55 -17.36
CA ILE A 4 -17.99 -19.67 -18.59
C ILE A 4 -17.68 -21.18 -18.85
N HIS A 5 -16.67 -21.72 -18.19
CA HIS A 5 -16.26 -23.12 -18.29
C HIS A 5 -15.46 -23.54 -17.07
N PRO A 6 -15.61 -24.79 -16.53
CA PRO A 6 -14.88 -25.23 -15.34
C PRO A 6 -13.36 -25.14 -15.47
N SER A 7 -12.79 -25.43 -16.64
CA SER A 7 -11.35 -25.37 -16.87
C SER A 7 -10.79 -23.95 -16.80
N ILE A 8 -11.56 -22.95 -17.29
CA ILE A 8 -11.19 -21.54 -17.20
C ILE A 8 -11.23 -21.09 -15.74
N GLY A 9 -12.26 -21.50 -15.00
CA GLY A 9 -12.37 -21.22 -13.56
C GLY A 9 -11.23 -21.82 -12.76
N PHE A 10 -10.83 -23.06 -13.08
CA PHE A 10 -9.68 -23.72 -12.44
C PHE A 10 -8.35 -23.02 -12.75
N ALA A 11 -8.09 -22.70 -14.02
CA ALA A 11 -6.89 -21.97 -14.43
C ALA A 11 -6.82 -20.59 -13.77
N ALA A 12 -7.92 -19.83 -13.76
CA ALA A 12 -7.99 -18.55 -13.07
C ALA A 12 -7.74 -18.68 -11.56
N GLY A 13 -8.26 -19.73 -10.92
CA GLY A 13 -8.00 -20.04 -9.52
C GLY A 13 -6.52 -20.30 -9.23
N ILE A 14 -5.84 -21.10 -10.07
CA ILE A 14 -4.39 -21.35 -9.93
C ILE A 14 -3.60 -20.05 -10.09
N VAL A 15 -3.88 -19.27 -11.14
CA VAL A 15 -3.19 -17.98 -11.38
C VAL A 15 -3.41 -17.02 -10.22
N SER A 16 -4.65 -16.95 -9.70
CA SER A 16 -4.94 -16.12 -8.52
C SER A 16 -4.15 -16.57 -7.29
N ALA A 17 -4.12 -17.87 -7.00
CA ALA A 17 -3.43 -18.40 -5.82
C ALA A 17 -1.91 -18.26 -5.92
N THR A 18 -1.32 -18.54 -7.09
CA THR A 18 0.15 -18.56 -7.26
C THR A 18 0.74 -17.19 -7.58
N VAL A 19 0.09 -16.39 -8.41
CA VAL A 19 0.61 -15.07 -8.84
C VAL A 19 -0.16 -13.94 -8.17
N GLY A 20 -1.49 -13.99 -8.21
CA GLY A 20 -2.34 -12.89 -7.76
C GLY A 20 -2.20 -12.54 -6.28
N PHE A 21 -1.96 -13.50 -5.40
CA PHE A 21 -1.78 -13.29 -3.96
C PHE A 21 -0.32 -13.36 -3.53
N THR A 22 0.47 -14.26 -4.13
CA THR A 22 1.86 -14.47 -3.71
C THR A 22 2.75 -13.30 -4.13
N ALA A 23 2.64 -12.82 -5.37
CA ALA A 23 3.50 -11.74 -5.85
C ALA A 23 3.32 -10.43 -5.05
N PRO A 24 2.09 -9.94 -4.77
CA PRO A 24 1.89 -8.78 -3.88
C PRO A 24 2.46 -8.97 -2.48
N ALA A 25 2.34 -10.16 -1.89
CA ALA A 25 2.89 -10.44 -0.56
C ALA A 25 4.43 -10.36 -0.56
N VAL A 26 5.09 -10.92 -1.58
CA VAL A 26 6.54 -10.83 -1.73
C VAL A 26 6.99 -9.38 -1.94
N LEU A 27 6.31 -8.63 -2.80
CA LEU A 27 6.63 -7.21 -3.03
C LEU A 27 6.47 -6.38 -1.76
N ALA A 28 5.41 -6.61 -0.98
CA ALA A 28 5.21 -5.95 0.31
C ALA A 28 6.32 -6.29 1.31
N ALA A 29 6.72 -7.58 1.40
CA ALA A 29 7.80 -7.99 2.27
C ALA A 29 9.17 -7.40 1.84
N MET A 30 9.43 -7.29 0.54
CA MET A 30 10.63 -6.61 0.04
C MET A 30 10.61 -5.11 0.32
N ALA A 31 9.47 -4.45 0.16
CA ALA A 31 9.32 -3.04 0.53
C ALA A 31 9.58 -2.84 2.03
N LEU A 32 9.02 -3.68 2.90
CA LEU A 32 9.34 -3.67 4.34
C LEU A 32 10.86 -3.85 4.59
N GLY A 33 11.51 -4.77 3.86
CA GLY A 33 12.96 -4.95 3.91
C GLY A 33 13.73 -3.68 3.57
N SER A 34 13.33 -2.96 2.52
CA SER A 34 13.91 -1.67 2.14
C SER A 34 13.76 -0.63 3.26
N TYR A 35 12.57 -0.47 3.81
CA TYR A 35 12.33 0.46 4.92
C TYR A 35 13.17 0.13 6.15
N LEU A 36 13.24 -1.14 6.54
CA LEU A 36 14.05 -1.57 7.69
C LEU A 36 15.54 -1.37 7.45
N SER A 37 16.04 -1.62 6.24
CA SER A 37 17.44 -1.39 5.87
C SER A 37 17.78 0.11 5.87
N ALA A 38 16.84 0.98 5.50
CA ALA A 38 17.02 2.43 5.56
C ALA A 38 17.09 2.95 7.01
N VAL A 39 16.34 2.32 7.92
CA VAL A 39 16.32 2.69 9.35
C VAL A 39 17.49 2.10 10.12
N ALA A 40 17.86 0.85 9.84
CA ALA A 40 18.93 0.11 10.53
C ALA A 40 19.95 -0.39 9.50
N GLN A 41 21.06 0.33 9.39
CA GLN A 41 22.12 -0.01 8.44
C GLN A 41 22.71 -1.40 8.69
N GLY A 42 23.01 -2.13 7.61
CA GLY A 42 23.62 -3.44 7.66
C GLY A 42 22.66 -4.63 7.65
N LEU A 43 21.36 -4.40 7.58
CA LEU A 43 20.35 -5.45 7.41
C LEU A 43 20.19 -5.82 5.93
N ASP A 44 20.20 -7.10 5.62
CA ASP A 44 19.91 -7.60 4.28
C ASP A 44 18.40 -7.58 3.99
N GLN A 45 18.00 -6.82 2.97
CA GLN A 45 16.60 -6.65 2.57
C GLN A 45 15.91 -7.99 2.25
N THR A 46 16.60 -8.88 1.56
CA THR A 46 16.05 -10.16 1.12
C THR A 46 15.85 -11.11 2.29
N LEU A 47 16.82 -11.12 3.22
CA LEU A 47 16.73 -11.92 4.43
C LEU A 47 15.57 -11.46 5.31
N ILE A 48 15.38 -10.15 5.48
CA ILE A 48 14.23 -9.60 6.21
C ILE A 48 12.91 -10.04 5.56
N ALA A 49 12.79 -9.87 4.23
CA ALA A 49 11.60 -10.27 3.49
C ALA A 49 11.29 -11.76 3.69
N ALA A 50 12.30 -12.63 3.61
CA ALA A 50 12.13 -14.06 3.82
C ALA A 50 11.68 -14.40 5.24
N ILE A 51 12.28 -13.79 6.28
CA ILE A 51 11.90 -13.98 7.68
C ILE A 51 10.45 -13.55 7.91
N VAL A 52 10.05 -12.40 7.36
CA VAL A 52 8.70 -11.86 7.49
C VAL A 52 7.68 -12.79 6.84
N ILE A 53 7.93 -13.22 5.61
CA ILE A 53 7.03 -14.16 4.91
C ILE A 53 6.86 -15.46 5.71
N LEU A 54 7.97 -16.08 6.14
CA LEU A 54 7.94 -17.32 6.91
C LEU A 54 7.25 -17.13 8.27
N GLY A 55 7.51 -16.01 8.95
CA GLY A 55 6.89 -15.69 10.23
C GLY A 55 5.38 -15.53 10.13
N PHE A 56 4.88 -14.78 9.13
CA PHE A 56 3.44 -14.63 8.92
C PHE A 56 2.76 -15.91 8.51
N HIS A 57 3.38 -16.74 7.64
CA HIS A 57 2.85 -18.04 7.30
C HIS A 57 2.78 -18.94 8.53
N GLY A 58 3.84 -18.99 9.35
CA GLY A 58 3.86 -19.73 10.60
C GLY A 58 2.76 -19.29 11.56
N LEU A 59 2.56 -17.99 11.74
CA LEU A 59 1.50 -17.44 12.60
C LEU A 59 0.10 -17.88 12.13
N HIS A 60 -0.16 -17.80 10.84
CA HIS A 60 -1.45 -18.23 10.27
C HIS A 60 -1.66 -19.75 10.34
N MET A 61 -0.60 -20.54 10.25
CA MET A 61 -0.68 -22.00 10.43
C MET A 61 -1.05 -22.39 11.87
N ILE A 62 -0.60 -21.59 12.86
CA ILE A 62 -0.89 -21.87 14.28
C ILE A 62 -2.33 -21.46 14.63
N SER A 63 -2.78 -20.29 14.20
CA SER A 63 -4.11 -19.80 14.53
C SER A 63 -4.62 -18.70 13.60
N ILE A 64 -5.68 -18.99 12.87
CA ILE A 64 -6.38 -18.01 12.03
C ILE A 64 -6.91 -16.84 12.87
N LYS A 65 -7.41 -17.09 14.08
CA LYS A 65 -7.96 -16.06 14.97
C LYS A 65 -6.91 -15.02 15.39
N TRP A 66 -5.68 -15.48 15.70
CA TRP A 66 -4.58 -14.58 16.01
C TRP A 66 -4.12 -13.79 14.78
N GLY A 67 -4.09 -14.42 13.61
CA GLY A 67 -3.80 -13.74 12.35
C GLY A 67 -4.77 -12.60 12.07
N ILE A 68 -6.08 -12.82 12.23
CA ILE A 68 -7.11 -11.77 12.05
C ILE A 68 -6.91 -10.64 13.04
N LYS A 69 -6.75 -10.90 14.34
CA LYS A 69 -6.52 -9.85 15.35
C LYS A 69 -5.26 -9.05 15.07
N PHE A 70 -4.20 -9.71 14.65
CA PHE A 70 -2.96 -9.04 14.27
C PHE A 70 -3.17 -8.12 13.06
N GLN A 71 -3.87 -8.59 12.04
CA GLN A 71 -4.18 -7.80 10.84
C GLN A 71 -5.04 -6.58 11.17
N ASP A 72 -6.10 -6.73 11.97
CA ASP A 72 -6.97 -5.64 12.38
C ASP A 72 -6.21 -4.59 13.19
N GLY A 73 -5.40 -5.02 14.14
CA GLY A 73 -4.56 -4.14 14.95
C GLY A 73 -3.53 -3.39 14.09
N SER A 74 -2.82 -4.10 13.23
CA SER A 74 -1.83 -3.52 12.32
C SER A 74 -2.46 -2.51 11.36
N THR A 75 -3.62 -2.84 10.78
CA THR A 75 -4.36 -1.93 9.88
C THR A 75 -4.80 -0.67 10.61
N THR A 76 -5.31 -0.80 11.83
CA THR A 76 -5.74 0.34 12.64
C THR A 76 -4.57 1.27 12.96
N ILE A 77 -3.42 0.69 13.36
CA ILE A 77 -2.19 1.46 13.62
C ILE A 77 -1.71 2.17 12.36
N LYS A 78 -1.66 1.47 11.22
CA LYS A 78 -1.24 2.05 9.93
C LYS A 78 -2.13 3.23 9.51
N ILE A 79 -3.45 3.09 9.61
CA ILE A 79 -4.37 4.19 9.31
C ILE A 79 -4.11 5.38 10.25
N GLY A 80 -3.93 5.14 11.54
CA GLY A 80 -3.59 6.17 12.51
C GLY A 80 -2.29 6.90 12.17
N LEU A 81 -1.25 6.16 11.83
CA LEU A 81 0.04 6.73 11.44
C LEU A 81 -0.04 7.53 10.14
N ILE A 82 -0.79 7.05 9.14
CA ILE A 82 -1.02 7.77 7.89
C ILE A 82 -1.75 9.08 8.15
N LEU A 83 -2.78 9.08 8.99
CA LEU A 83 -3.52 10.30 9.36
C LEU A 83 -2.62 11.30 10.11
N ILE A 84 -1.78 10.83 11.03
CA ILE A 84 -0.78 11.67 11.71
C ILE A 84 0.20 12.25 10.69
N PHE A 85 0.70 11.42 9.77
CA PHE A 85 1.63 11.86 8.72
C PHE A 85 1.01 12.96 7.85
N ILE A 86 -0.23 12.76 7.40
CA ILE A 86 -0.97 13.74 6.61
C ILE A 86 -1.17 15.03 7.42
N ALA A 87 -1.64 14.92 8.66
CA ALA A 87 -1.90 16.09 9.49
C ALA A 87 -0.63 16.94 9.69
N PHE A 88 0.46 16.33 10.14
CA PHE A 88 1.71 17.06 10.37
C PHE A 88 2.35 17.57 9.06
N GLY A 89 2.27 16.79 7.98
CA GLY A 89 2.80 17.20 6.70
C GLY A 89 2.09 18.41 6.08
N LEU A 90 0.79 18.56 6.32
CA LEU A 90 0.02 19.74 5.86
C LEU A 90 0.38 21.02 6.63
N PHE A 91 0.86 20.91 7.86
CA PHE A 91 1.21 22.05 8.72
C PHE A 91 2.72 22.33 8.78
N MET A 92 3.53 21.72 7.89
CA MET A 92 4.97 21.98 7.90
C MET A 92 5.32 23.42 7.50
N GLU A 93 6.41 23.96 8.06
CA GLU A 93 6.78 25.37 7.90
C GLU A 93 7.37 25.74 6.54
N ALA A 94 7.99 24.79 5.82
CA ALA A 94 8.68 25.06 4.55
C ALA A 94 8.20 24.12 3.43
N PRO A 95 6.97 24.29 2.93
CA PRO A 95 6.42 23.43 1.89
C PRO A 95 7.02 23.71 0.52
N GLN A 96 6.95 22.71 -0.36
CA GLN A 96 7.27 22.86 -1.77
C GLN A 96 6.14 23.61 -2.49
N ALA A 97 6.48 24.47 -3.45
CA ALA A 97 5.50 25.14 -4.29
C ALA A 97 4.91 24.15 -5.30
N ILE A 98 3.73 23.60 -5.00
CA ILE A 98 3.01 22.68 -5.89
C ILE A 98 1.89 23.41 -6.61
N SER A 99 1.78 23.21 -7.93
CA SER A 99 0.61 23.63 -8.70
C SER A 99 -0.31 22.42 -8.90
N ILE A 100 -1.50 22.45 -8.32
CA ILE A 100 -2.56 21.45 -8.54
C ILE A 100 -3.41 21.77 -9.79
N TRP A 101 -3.26 22.94 -10.37
CA TRP A 101 -4.00 23.30 -11.56
C TRP A 101 -3.27 22.86 -12.82
N PRO A 102 -3.98 22.29 -13.81
CA PRO A 102 -3.40 21.90 -15.09
C PRO A 102 -2.74 23.10 -15.77
N LYS A 103 -1.57 22.86 -16.37
CA LYS A 103 -0.84 23.83 -17.17
C LYS A 103 -0.97 23.52 -18.65
N VAL A 104 -0.71 24.52 -19.48
CA VAL A 104 -0.64 24.34 -20.93
C VAL A 104 0.50 23.36 -21.25
N GLY A 105 0.17 22.26 -21.92
CA GLY A 105 1.13 21.19 -22.23
C GLY A 105 0.94 19.89 -21.42
N ASP A 106 0.25 19.93 -20.28
CA ASP A 106 0.04 18.74 -19.44
C ASP A 106 -0.75 17.63 -20.17
N GLY A 107 -1.58 18.00 -21.18
CA GLY A 107 -2.26 17.03 -22.02
C GLY A 107 -1.33 16.05 -22.75
N ALA A 108 -0.12 16.47 -23.10
CA ALA A 108 0.88 15.60 -23.71
C ALA A 108 1.41 14.55 -22.74
N VAL A 109 1.45 14.87 -21.44
CA VAL A 109 1.87 13.92 -20.38
C VAL A 109 0.90 12.76 -20.28
N LEU A 110 -0.41 13.01 -20.43
CA LEU A 110 -1.45 11.95 -20.38
C LEU A 110 -1.31 10.91 -21.49
N LEU A 111 -0.70 11.29 -22.62
CA LEU A 111 -0.44 10.38 -23.74
C LEU A 111 0.96 9.78 -23.71
N SER A 112 1.75 10.03 -22.67
CA SER A 112 3.11 9.52 -22.53
C SER A 112 3.14 8.08 -22.02
N SER A 113 4.18 7.34 -22.37
CA SER A 113 4.44 6.00 -21.83
C SER A 113 4.65 6.02 -20.32
N GLY A 114 5.26 7.09 -19.78
CA GLY A 114 5.43 7.28 -18.34
C GLY A 114 4.11 7.34 -17.58
N PHE A 115 3.12 8.05 -18.13
CA PHE A 115 1.78 8.09 -17.54
C PHE A 115 1.09 6.71 -17.57
N ALA A 116 1.20 5.99 -18.69
CA ALA A 116 0.66 4.62 -18.79
C ALA A 116 1.28 3.67 -17.75
N VAL A 117 2.59 3.74 -17.54
CA VAL A 117 3.27 2.97 -16.50
C VAL A 117 2.80 3.38 -15.11
N SER A 118 2.63 4.68 -14.86
CA SER A 118 2.11 5.17 -13.57
C SER A 118 0.72 4.64 -13.26
N LEU A 119 -0.17 4.51 -14.27
CA LEU A 119 -1.50 3.92 -14.10
C LEU A 119 -1.42 2.43 -13.69
N VAL A 120 -0.42 1.69 -14.15
CA VAL A 120 -0.19 0.30 -13.71
C VAL A 120 0.11 0.27 -12.21
N TRP A 121 0.99 1.16 -11.72
CA TRP A 121 1.31 1.26 -10.30
C TRP A 121 0.11 1.69 -9.44
N VAL A 122 -0.67 2.66 -9.94
CA VAL A 122 -1.92 3.05 -9.28
C VAL A 122 -2.90 1.88 -9.21
N SER A 123 -3.07 1.14 -10.32
CA SER A 123 -3.93 -0.05 -10.34
C SER A 123 -3.45 -1.11 -9.35
N TYR A 124 -2.14 -1.31 -9.23
CA TYR A 124 -1.55 -2.22 -8.25
C TYR A 124 -1.87 -1.81 -6.81
N ALA A 125 -1.81 -0.51 -6.48
CA ALA A 125 -2.12 0.00 -5.14
C ALA A 125 -3.58 -0.27 -4.71
N TYR A 126 -4.48 -0.45 -5.68
CA TYR A 126 -5.89 -0.78 -5.44
C TYR A 126 -6.20 -2.28 -5.59
N THR A 127 -5.21 -3.16 -5.71
CA THR A 127 -5.45 -4.61 -5.74
C THR A 127 -5.90 -5.13 -4.38
N GLY A 128 -6.51 -6.33 -4.38
CA GLY A 128 -6.96 -6.98 -3.13
C GLY A 128 -8.46 -6.85 -2.86
N TRP A 129 -9.18 -5.94 -3.52
CA TRP A 129 -10.64 -5.80 -3.36
C TRP A 129 -11.41 -7.10 -3.61
N ASN A 130 -10.91 -7.94 -4.51
CA ASN A 130 -11.49 -9.24 -4.84
C ASN A 130 -11.40 -10.25 -3.70
N SER A 131 -10.55 -10.05 -2.70
CA SER A 131 -10.41 -10.95 -1.54
C SER A 131 -11.72 -11.09 -0.77
N ALA A 132 -12.54 -10.03 -0.68
CA ALA A 132 -13.85 -10.05 -0.04
C ALA A 132 -14.82 -11.07 -0.69
N VAL A 133 -14.67 -11.33 -1.99
CA VAL A 133 -15.52 -12.28 -2.73
C VAL A 133 -15.24 -13.73 -2.32
N TYR A 134 -13.98 -14.06 -1.96
CA TYR A 134 -13.60 -15.42 -1.55
C TYR A 134 -14.18 -15.80 -0.19
N VAL A 135 -14.42 -14.83 0.69
CA VAL A 135 -15.03 -15.04 2.02
C VAL A 135 -16.54 -14.73 2.04
N ALA A 136 -17.14 -14.52 0.88
CA ALA A 136 -18.56 -14.15 0.77
C ALA A 136 -19.52 -15.15 1.45
N GLY A 137 -19.15 -16.44 1.53
CA GLY A 137 -19.93 -17.47 2.21
C GLY A 137 -19.97 -17.34 3.73
N GLU A 138 -19.06 -16.58 4.33
CA GLU A 138 -18.95 -16.38 5.78
C GLU A 138 -19.56 -15.05 6.23
N ILE A 139 -19.95 -14.20 5.26
CA ILE A 139 -20.46 -12.85 5.53
C ILE A 139 -22.00 -12.89 5.60
N HIS A 140 -22.55 -12.29 6.65
CA HIS A 140 -23.99 -12.09 6.78
C HIS A 140 -24.48 -11.08 5.72
N ASP A 141 -25.57 -11.37 5.02
CA ASP A 141 -26.10 -10.56 3.92
C ASP A 141 -25.04 -10.11 2.89
N PRO A 142 -24.33 -11.07 2.24
CA PRO A 142 -23.13 -10.76 1.47
C PRO A 142 -23.38 -9.78 0.32
N LYS A 143 -24.56 -9.81 -0.31
CA LYS A 143 -24.91 -8.92 -1.43
C LYS A 143 -24.87 -7.44 -1.03
N GLN A 144 -25.32 -7.10 0.17
CA GLN A 144 -25.34 -5.72 0.65
C GLN A 144 -24.01 -5.36 1.33
N ASN A 145 -23.54 -6.22 2.23
CA ASN A 145 -22.40 -5.91 3.07
C ASN A 145 -21.09 -5.90 2.28
N ILE A 146 -20.88 -6.82 1.33
CA ILE A 146 -19.69 -6.79 0.47
C ILE A 146 -19.69 -5.53 -0.39
N SER A 147 -20.80 -5.23 -1.08
CA SER A 147 -20.88 -4.06 -1.96
C SER A 147 -20.64 -2.75 -1.20
N ARG A 148 -21.25 -2.59 -0.02
CA ARG A 148 -21.06 -1.41 0.83
C ARG A 148 -19.63 -1.30 1.36
N SER A 149 -19.09 -2.39 1.88
CA SER A 149 -17.72 -2.41 2.42
C SER A 149 -16.69 -2.11 1.34
N MET A 150 -16.85 -2.67 0.15
CA MET A 150 -15.96 -2.41 -0.98
C MET A 150 -16.05 -0.96 -1.43
N LEU A 151 -17.26 -0.41 -1.59
CA LEU A 151 -17.44 0.98 -2.00
C LEU A 151 -16.85 1.96 -0.97
N LEU A 152 -17.23 1.82 0.29
CA LEU A 152 -16.77 2.71 1.35
C LEU A 152 -15.28 2.54 1.63
N GLY A 153 -14.78 1.32 1.66
CA GLY A 153 -13.36 1.03 1.86
C GLY A 153 -12.50 1.58 0.73
N THR A 154 -12.90 1.37 -0.52
CA THR A 154 -12.17 1.91 -1.68
C THR A 154 -12.21 3.43 -1.70
N ALA A 155 -13.36 4.06 -1.44
CA ALA A 155 -13.47 5.53 -1.36
C ALA A 155 -12.60 6.10 -0.25
N PHE A 156 -12.59 5.48 0.93
CA PHE A 156 -11.75 5.89 2.05
C PHE A 156 -10.26 5.79 1.72
N VAL A 157 -9.83 4.66 1.16
CA VAL A 157 -8.42 4.45 0.75
C VAL A 157 -8.03 5.42 -0.35
N MET A 158 -8.92 5.71 -1.31
CA MET A 158 -8.68 6.69 -2.36
C MET A 158 -8.40 8.08 -1.77
N VAL A 159 -9.20 8.53 -0.82
CA VAL A 159 -8.99 9.82 -0.15
C VAL A 159 -7.64 9.84 0.58
N LEU A 160 -7.32 8.78 1.34
CA LEU A 160 -6.04 8.66 2.03
C LEU A 160 -4.85 8.70 1.06
N TYR A 161 -4.93 7.98 -0.06
CA TYR A 161 -3.85 7.94 -1.05
C TYR A 161 -3.64 9.29 -1.72
N VAL A 162 -4.72 9.99 -2.09
CA VAL A 162 -4.63 11.34 -2.68
C VAL A 162 -3.97 12.31 -1.69
N LEU A 163 -4.44 12.32 -0.43
CA LEU A 163 -3.87 13.18 0.60
C LEU A 163 -2.41 12.84 0.91
N LEU A 164 -2.08 11.55 1.02
CA LEU A 164 -0.73 11.11 1.31
C LEU A 164 0.25 11.48 0.19
N ASN A 165 -0.12 11.24 -1.08
CA ASN A 165 0.70 11.63 -2.22
C ASN A 165 0.83 13.16 -2.33
N TYR A 166 -0.23 13.90 -2.04
CA TYR A 166 -0.15 15.35 -1.95
C TYR A 166 0.88 15.78 -0.90
N VAL A 167 0.85 15.20 0.29
CA VAL A 167 1.81 15.51 1.36
C VAL A 167 3.25 15.13 0.98
N PHE A 168 3.47 14.02 0.29
CA PHE A 168 4.81 13.66 -0.20
C PHE A 168 5.38 14.74 -1.12
N LEU A 169 4.61 15.19 -2.10
CA LEU A 169 5.02 16.24 -3.02
C LEU A 169 5.15 17.60 -2.33
N TYR A 170 4.27 17.88 -1.36
CA TYR A 170 4.25 19.13 -0.60
C TYR A 170 5.44 19.25 0.36
N SER A 171 5.85 18.14 0.95
CA SER A 171 6.94 18.12 1.94
C SER A 171 8.33 17.93 1.33
N THR A 172 8.43 17.28 0.16
CA THR A 172 9.71 16.80 -0.36
C THR A 172 9.91 17.16 -1.83
N PRO A 173 11.09 17.68 -2.23
CA PRO A 173 11.42 17.90 -3.62
C PRO A 173 11.32 16.60 -4.43
N THR A 174 10.80 16.71 -5.65
CA THR A 174 10.54 15.55 -6.51
C THR A 174 11.80 14.75 -6.84
N ASP A 175 12.93 15.43 -7.02
CA ASP A 175 14.25 14.83 -7.29
C ASP A 175 14.74 13.93 -6.15
N ALA A 176 14.33 14.20 -4.92
CA ALA A 176 14.69 13.40 -3.76
C ALA A 176 13.88 12.08 -3.63
N ILE A 177 12.70 12.00 -4.25
CA ILE A 177 11.80 10.86 -4.13
C ILE A 177 11.66 10.02 -5.39
N VAL A 178 12.06 10.54 -6.56
CA VAL A 178 12.01 9.80 -7.82
C VAL A 178 12.92 8.57 -7.75
N GLY A 179 12.35 7.40 -8.05
CA GLY A 179 13.06 6.12 -8.06
C GLY A 179 13.29 5.52 -6.66
N GLN A 180 12.84 6.16 -5.60
CA GLN A 180 12.95 5.64 -4.24
C GLN A 180 11.73 4.81 -3.85
N VAL A 181 11.96 3.72 -3.14
CA VAL A 181 10.88 2.89 -2.56
C VAL A 181 10.41 3.49 -1.24
N GLU A 182 11.33 4.06 -0.46
CA GLU A 182 11.14 4.55 0.90
C GLU A 182 10.62 6.01 0.94
N VAL A 183 9.73 6.39 0.03
CA VAL A 183 9.21 7.78 -0.08
C VAL A 183 8.66 8.28 1.25
N GLY A 184 7.94 7.43 2.00
CA GLY A 184 7.40 7.77 3.30
C GLY A 184 8.47 8.09 4.35
N TYR A 185 9.61 7.38 4.34
CA TYR A 185 10.73 7.64 5.23
C TYR A 185 11.43 8.95 4.87
N ILE A 186 11.73 9.17 3.59
CA ILE A 186 12.39 10.39 3.08
C ILE A 186 11.55 11.63 3.41
N SER A 187 10.25 11.59 3.15
CA SER A 187 9.34 12.67 3.49
C SER A 187 9.17 12.83 5.01
N GLY A 188 9.19 11.72 5.74
CA GLY A 188 9.12 11.70 7.19
C GLY A 188 10.29 12.42 7.85
N ILE A 189 11.50 12.33 7.31
CA ILE A 189 12.67 13.07 7.79
C ILE A 189 12.42 14.58 7.75
N ARG A 190 11.78 15.06 6.69
CA ARG A 190 11.47 16.48 6.53
C ARG A 190 10.36 16.97 7.44
N ILE A 191 9.36 16.13 7.69
CA ILE A 191 8.20 16.48 8.52
C ILE A 191 8.48 16.34 10.01
N PHE A 192 9.17 15.27 10.41
CA PHE A 192 9.36 14.87 11.83
C PHE A 192 10.82 14.84 12.29
N GLY A 193 11.79 15.10 11.39
CA GLY A 193 13.21 14.85 11.67
C GLY A 193 13.55 13.34 11.65
N GLU A 194 14.82 13.02 11.83
CA GLU A 194 15.31 11.63 11.71
C GLU A 194 14.64 10.63 12.68
N MET A 195 14.45 11.03 13.94
CA MET A 195 13.87 10.14 14.95
C MET A 195 12.39 9.86 14.65
N GLY A 196 11.62 10.90 14.29
CA GLY A 196 10.21 10.74 13.93
C GLY A 196 10.02 9.93 12.64
N ALA A 197 10.89 10.14 11.65
CA ALA A 197 10.88 9.37 10.42
C ALA A 197 11.11 7.87 10.64
N LYS A 198 12.03 7.50 11.54
CA LYS A 198 12.28 6.10 11.92
C LYS A 198 11.03 5.45 12.53
N ILE A 199 10.39 6.13 13.47
CA ILE A 199 9.17 5.60 14.14
C ILE A 199 8.03 5.42 13.14
N ILE A 200 7.78 6.43 12.31
CA ILE A 200 6.70 6.40 11.32
C ILE A 200 7.02 5.42 10.19
N GLY A 201 8.26 5.39 9.70
CA GLY A 201 8.71 4.46 8.68
C GLY A 201 8.51 3.00 9.11
N LEU A 202 8.88 2.66 10.35
CA LEU A 202 8.66 1.33 10.92
C LEU A 202 7.17 1.00 11.11
N GLY A 203 6.35 1.99 11.45
CA GLY A 203 4.93 1.75 11.70
C GLY A 203 4.08 1.65 10.44
N ILE A 204 4.51 2.27 9.32
CA ILE A 204 3.82 2.20 8.03
C ILE A 204 4.24 0.95 7.23
N SER A 205 5.47 0.47 7.42
CA SER A 205 5.97 -0.77 6.79
C SER A 205 5.28 -2.01 7.33
#